data_fcefe5491b3cbf4b0079bb79afa93f5b
#
_entry.id   fcefe5491b3cbf4b0079bb79afa93f5b
#
_cell.length_a   1.000
_cell.length_b   1.000
_cell.length_c   1.000
_cell.angle_alpha   90.00
_cell.angle_beta   90.00
_cell.angle_gamma   90.00
#
_symmetry.space_group_name_H-M   'P 1'
#
loop_
_entity.id
_entity.type
_entity.pdbx_description
1 polymer ?
#
loop_
_entity_poly.entity_id
_entity_poly.type
_entity_poly.pdbx_seq_one_letter_code
_entity_poly.pdbx_strand_id
1 'polypeptide(L)'
;MATNNNNLLASIDIGTKNTRVLFAMLEDDNTIQIEGYGKSISKGVREGRIVNINEATASIEDAINQAQKRSGYTIMTLNSSISDLHLTINNRKGERVLQDEFVSQKDIDFAVNSAAIPVPTNKQIIDTIVTRYSIANQDINQFEKVQNPLNMQARVLEVKTHNISVSNSAINSISEGVKRSNKAEIKDFFIESMACSEAILTDDLKERGVVIINIGAGVTSYTIFIDGELTNSGIVAIGGNNITEEICEAFGLEFDVADELKMSYGKVESSISESDKLIPVNVKIQGKLNTQYLSSKDLYEVISKSCKSILEELKFNIFENNSIKSNRIKSGVVLTGGSSELFELEGFSRKIFHLPVKKGLINRNLVRGDEKIITNSEFSTSIGLLLCRRDERGLEPVQASIKKENFGSKMKDLFKKF
;
A
#
# COMPACT_ATOMS: atom_id res chain seq x y z
N MET A 1 23.56 1.35 24.42
CA MET A 1 24.39 0.40 23.65
C MET A 1 23.66 0.16 22.34
N ALA A 2 24.23 0.53 21.20
CA ALA A 2 23.66 0.22 19.90
C ALA A 2 23.92 -1.26 19.64
N THR A 3 22.94 -2.10 19.92
CA THR A 3 22.96 -3.48 19.47
C THR A 3 22.72 -3.47 17.98
N ASN A 4 23.71 -3.88 17.21
CA ASN A 4 23.59 -4.16 15.79
C ASN A 4 22.70 -5.42 15.66
N ASN A 5 21.39 -5.22 15.75
CA ASN A 5 20.45 -6.33 15.73
C ASN A 5 19.92 -6.44 14.28
N ASN A 6 20.52 -7.32 13.49
CA ASN A 6 20.13 -7.60 12.10
C ASN A 6 18.65 -8.03 11.97
N ASN A 7 18.00 -8.37 13.07
CA ASN A 7 16.62 -8.84 13.15
C ASN A 7 15.62 -7.72 13.48
N LEU A 8 16.09 -6.49 13.76
CA LEU A 8 15.20 -5.36 14.06
C LEU A 8 14.67 -4.77 12.76
N LEU A 9 13.35 -4.81 12.62
CA LEU A 9 12.61 -4.27 11.48
C LEU A 9 11.88 -2.99 11.91
N ALA A 10 11.74 -2.06 10.98
CA ALA A 10 10.93 -0.87 11.21
C ALA A 10 10.17 -0.45 9.96
N SER A 11 9.00 0.10 10.20
CA SER A 11 8.13 0.65 9.16
C SER A 11 7.58 2.00 9.54
N ILE A 12 7.32 2.81 8.52
CA ILE A 12 6.60 4.08 8.64
C ILE A 12 5.50 4.17 7.58
N ASP A 13 4.30 4.50 8.03
CA ASP A 13 3.14 4.80 7.19
C ASP A 13 2.75 6.27 7.41
N ILE A 14 3.00 7.11 6.39
CA ILE A 14 2.71 8.55 6.43
C ILE A 14 1.35 8.78 5.76
N GLY A 15 0.28 8.45 6.48
CA GLY A 15 -1.09 8.63 5.98
C GLY A 15 -1.60 10.06 6.13
N THR A 16 -2.68 10.39 5.43
CA THR A 16 -3.31 11.72 5.46
C THR A 16 -3.80 12.12 6.85
N LYS A 17 -4.33 11.19 7.65
CA LYS A 17 -4.85 11.47 8.99
C LYS A 17 -3.83 11.20 10.09
N ASN A 18 -3.09 10.12 9.99
CA ASN A 18 -2.11 9.71 11.00
C ASN A 18 -0.83 9.21 10.36
N THR A 19 0.30 9.56 10.96
CA THR A 19 1.59 8.93 10.73
C THR A 19 1.78 7.82 11.76
N ARG A 20 2.13 6.61 11.32
CA ARG A 20 2.33 5.43 12.17
C ARG A 20 3.71 4.85 11.95
N VAL A 21 4.35 4.46 13.05
CA VAL A 21 5.67 3.80 13.04
C VAL A 21 5.55 2.52 13.85
N LEU A 22 6.07 1.42 13.32
CA LEU A 22 6.16 0.15 14.04
C LEU A 22 7.61 -0.33 14.06
N PHE A 23 8.01 -0.90 15.19
CA PHE A 23 9.25 -1.65 15.37
C PHE A 23 8.91 -3.09 15.72
N ALA A 24 9.60 -4.03 15.10
CA ALA A 24 9.40 -5.45 15.34
C ALA A 24 10.72 -6.20 15.29
N MET A 25 10.79 -7.32 16.00
CA MET A 25 11.86 -8.30 15.90
C MET A 25 11.44 -9.41 14.97
N LEU A 26 12.35 -9.81 14.10
CA LEU A 26 12.22 -11.01 13.30
C LEU A 26 12.64 -12.21 14.14
N GLU A 27 11.75 -13.16 14.34
CA GLU A 27 11.97 -14.39 15.07
C GLU A 27 12.55 -15.49 14.17
N ASP A 28 13.15 -16.53 14.78
CA ASP A 28 13.77 -17.65 14.06
C ASP A 28 12.76 -18.46 13.23
N ASP A 29 11.47 -18.41 13.57
CA ASP A 29 10.38 -19.05 12.85
C ASP A 29 9.80 -18.19 11.70
N ASN A 30 10.49 -17.11 11.31
CA ASN A 30 10.07 -16.12 10.33
C ASN A 30 8.80 -15.34 10.70
N THR A 31 8.32 -15.42 11.93
CA THR A 31 7.30 -14.51 12.44
C THR A 31 7.93 -13.18 12.87
N ILE A 32 7.12 -12.14 12.98
CA ILE A 32 7.55 -10.87 13.55
C ILE A 32 6.86 -10.63 14.89
N GLN A 33 7.63 -10.18 15.88
CA GLN A 33 7.13 -9.73 17.17
C GLN A 33 7.15 -8.21 17.22
N ILE A 34 5.96 -7.57 17.33
CA ILE A 34 5.87 -6.10 17.45
C ILE A 34 6.37 -5.68 18.82
N GLU A 35 7.43 -4.87 18.86
CA GLU A 35 8.09 -4.41 20.08
C GLU A 35 7.69 -2.98 20.47
N GLY A 36 7.35 -2.16 19.49
CA GLY A 36 6.97 -0.78 19.75
C GLY A 36 6.19 -0.14 18.63
N TYR A 37 5.39 0.85 18.99
CA TYR A 37 4.63 1.61 18.02
C TYR A 37 4.55 3.09 18.40
N GLY A 38 4.40 3.92 17.39
CA GLY A 38 4.08 5.33 17.51
C GLY A 38 2.97 5.73 16.56
N LYS A 39 2.11 6.64 17.01
CA LYS A 39 1.02 7.20 16.20
C LYS A 39 0.93 8.69 16.50
N SER A 40 1.01 9.49 15.45
CA SER A 40 0.88 10.96 15.53
C SER A 40 -0.18 11.43 14.53
N ILE A 41 -0.90 12.50 14.86
CA ILE A 41 -1.78 13.15 13.90
C ILE A 41 -0.91 13.78 12.81
N SER A 42 -1.15 13.41 11.56
CA SER A 42 -0.41 13.95 10.42
C SER A 42 -0.76 15.42 10.20
N LYS A 43 0.27 16.24 10.13
CA LYS A 43 0.16 17.64 9.69
C LYS A 43 0.96 17.81 8.43
N GLY A 44 0.54 18.73 7.54
CA GLY A 44 1.24 18.97 6.28
C GLY A 44 1.17 17.78 5.30
N VAL A 45 0.21 16.87 5.47
CA VAL A 45 -0.04 15.73 4.56
C VAL A 45 -1.47 15.82 4.02
N ARG A 46 -1.62 15.77 2.71
CA ARG A 46 -2.91 15.80 2.02
C ARG A 46 -2.93 14.74 0.92
N GLU A 47 -3.99 13.94 0.85
CA GLU A 47 -4.15 12.88 -0.15
C GLU A 47 -2.91 11.96 -0.24
N GLY A 48 -2.37 11.55 0.92
CA GLY A 48 -1.18 10.72 1.03
C GLY A 48 0.14 11.39 0.65
N ARG A 49 0.14 12.69 0.33
CA ARG A 49 1.33 13.45 -0.13
C ARG A 49 1.74 14.50 0.91
N ILE A 50 3.03 14.65 1.11
CA ILE A 50 3.57 15.74 1.93
C ILE A 50 3.44 17.04 1.14
N VAL A 51 2.64 17.98 1.65
CA VAL A 51 2.41 19.31 1.09
C VAL A 51 3.10 20.42 1.92
N ASN A 52 3.42 20.13 3.19
CA ASN A 52 4.23 20.98 4.05
C ASN A 52 5.26 20.12 4.78
N ILE A 53 6.51 20.22 4.37
CA ILE A 53 7.59 19.35 4.87
C ILE A 53 7.88 19.60 6.36
N ASN A 54 7.80 20.83 6.85
CA ASN A 54 8.12 21.16 8.23
C ASN A 54 7.08 20.57 9.21
N GLU A 55 5.80 20.71 8.86
CA GLU A 55 4.72 20.12 9.66
C GLU A 55 4.76 18.59 9.61
N ALA A 56 5.01 18.01 8.43
CA ALA A 56 5.13 16.58 8.27
C ALA A 56 6.31 16.01 9.08
N THR A 57 7.48 16.70 9.05
CA THR A 57 8.66 16.31 9.83
C THR A 57 8.33 16.24 11.33
N ALA A 58 7.62 17.20 11.88
CA ALA A 58 7.23 17.20 13.29
C ALA A 58 6.32 16.00 13.64
N SER A 59 5.36 15.68 12.76
CA SER A 59 4.47 14.53 12.95
C SER A 59 5.22 13.20 12.85
N ILE A 60 6.18 13.10 11.93
CA ILE A 60 7.04 11.93 11.74
C ILE A 60 7.94 11.74 12.98
N GLU A 61 8.57 12.82 13.45
CA GLU A 61 9.43 12.81 14.63
C GLU A 61 8.67 12.34 15.88
N ASP A 62 7.48 12.87 16.11
CA ASP A 62 6.65 12.44 17.24
C ASP A 62 6.31 10.95 17.18
N ALA A 63 5.90 10.44 16.02
CA ALA A 63 5.60 9.01 15.85
C ALA A 63 6.84 8.12 16.07
N ILE A 64 8.01 8.49 15.52
CA ILE A 64 9.26 7.76 15.73
C ILE A 64 9.65 7.76 17.22
N ASN A 65 9.62 8.92 17.88
CA ASN A 65 9.98 9.04 19.29
C ASN A 65 9.05 8.19 20.19
N GLN A 66 7.76 8.14 19.90
CA GLN A 66 6.84 7.26 20.62
C GLN A 66 7.18 5.78 20.45
N ALA A 67 7.49 5.34 19.23
CA ALA A 67 7.88 3.95 18.95
C ALA A 67 9.20 3.59 19.65
N GLN A 68 10.21 4.46 19.57
CA GLN A 68 11.51 4.29 20.27
C GLN A 68 11.33 4.21 21.79
N LYS A 69 10.50 5.08 22.36
CA LYS A 69 10.26 5.09 23.81
C LYS A 69 9.61 3.81 24.30
N ARG A 70 8.71 3.22 23.49
CA ARG A 70 8.01 1.97 23.86
C ARG A 70 8.87 0.74 23.69
N SER A 71 9.65 0.68 22.62
CA SER A 71 10.48 -0.48 22.31
C SER A 71 11.84 -0.47 22.99
N GLY A 72 12.36 0.71 23.34
CA GLY A 72 13.75 0.89 23.82
C GLY A 72 14.80 0.82 22.70
N TYR A 73 14.40 0.63 21.43
CA TYR A 73 15.30 0.55 20.28
C TYR A 73 15.42 1.90 19.57
N THR A 74 16.59 2.12 18.96
CA THR A 74 16.82 3.22 18.01
C THR A 74 16.98 2.64 16.63
N ILE A 75 16.33 3.24 15.63
CA ILE A 75 16.38 2.73 14.27
C ILE A 75 17.08 3.69 13.33
N MET A 76 17.78 3.11 12.33
CA MET A 76 18.50 3.86 11.32
C MET A 76 17.82 3.78 9.94
N THR A 77 17.06 2.70 9.68
CA THR A 77 16.40 2.45 8.40
C THR A 77 14.98 1.96 8.61
N LEU A 78 14.05 2.41 7.72
CA LEU A 78 12.63 2.04 7.74
C LEU A 78 12.15 1.70 6.33
N ASN A 79 11.20 0.76 6.23
CA ASN A 79 10.37 0.63 5.05
C ASN A 79 9.23 1.66 5.13
N SER A 80 8.88 2.28 4.01
CA SER A 80 7.83 3.31 3.96
C SER A 80 6.71 2.94 2.99
N SER A 81 5.48 3.28 3.36
CA SER A 81 4.40 3.39 2.40
C SER A 81 4.63 4.60 1.49
N ILE A 82 4.11 4.52 0.26
CA ILE A 82 4.06 5.64 -0.67
C ILE A 82 2.71 5.70 -1.37
N SER A 83 2.06 6.87 -1.27
CA SER A 83 0.83 7.21 -1.97
C SER A 83 1.14 8.28 -3.01
N ASP A 84 1.26 7.88 -4.27
CA ASP A 84 1.47 8.82 -5.37
C ASP A 84 0.35 8.65 -6.41
N LEU A 85 -0.50 9.67 -6.55
CA LEU A 85 -1.56 9.69 -7.56
C LEU A 85 -1.05 9.65 -9.00
N HIS A 86 0.24 9.94 -9.20
CA HIS A 86 0.93 9.81 -10.48
C HIS A 86 1.63 8.45 -10.64
N LEU A 87 1.32 7.50 -9.77
CA LEU A 87 1.76 6.11 -9.87
C LEU A 87 1.53 5.59 -11.29
N THR A 88 2.53 4.91 -11.83
CA THR A 88 2.40 4.21 -13.11
C THR A 88 2.78 2.75 -12.93
N ILE A 89 1.88 1.88 -13.37
CA ILE A 89 2.05 0.45 -13.35
C ILE A 89 2.19 -0.04 -14.77
N ASN A 90 3.21 -0.88 -15.01
CA ASN A 90 3.46 -1.49 -16.29
C ASN A 90 3.75 -2.98 -16.12
N ASN A 91 2.83 -3.79 -16.61
CA ASN A 91 3.04 -5.23 -16.72
C ASN A 91 3.78 -5.51 -18.02
N ARG A 92 4.92 -6.20 -17.93
CA ARG A 92 5.78 -6.52 -19.08
C ARG A 92 6.15 -8.00 -19.09
N LYS A 93 6.50 -8.43 -20.28
CA LYS A 93 7.12 -9.73 -20.49
C LYS A 93 8.57 -9.52 -20.91
N GLY A 94 9.45 -10.31 -20.34
CA GLY A 94 10.82 -10.43 -20.79
C GLY A 94 11.10 -11.87 -21.18
N GLU A 95 11.92 -12.06 -22.20
CA GLU A 95 12.23 -13.38 -22.72
C GLU A 95 13.74 -13.56 -22.82
N ARG A 96 14.16 -14.80 -22.61
CA ARG A 96 15.52 -15.27 -22.82
C ARG A 96 15.52 -16.57 -23.58
N VAL A 97 16.09 -16.60 -24.79
CA VAL A 97 16.47 -17.84 -25.48
C VAL A 97 17.77 -18.33 -24.83
N LEU A 98 17.74 -19.51 -24.24
CA LEU A 98 18.89 -20.08 -23.55
C LEU A 98 19.97 -20.52 -24.57
N GLN A 99 21.22 -20.34 -24.17
CA GLN A 99 22.37 -20.86 -24.88
C GLN A 99 22.72 -22.26 -24.38
N ASP A 100 22.50 -22.50 -23.09
CA ASP A 100 22.72 -23.80 -22.44
C ASP A 100 21.38 -24.51 -22.24
N GLU A 101 21.43 -25.79 -21.91
CA GLU A 101 20.24 -26.64 -21.73
C GLU A 101 19.43 -26.31 -20.47
N PHE A 102 20.07 -25.72 -19.44
CA PHE A 102 19.48 -25.45 -18.15
C PHE A 102 19.48 -23.95 -17.84
N VAL A 103 18.39 -23.48 -17.23
CA VAL A 103 18.23 -22.08 -16.82
C VAL A 103 19.24 -21.74 -15.73
N SER A 104 20.07 -20.74 -15.98
CA SER A 104 20.98 -20.15 -15.00
C SER A 104 20.41 -18.87 -14.38
N GLN A 105 21.01 -18.42 -13.27
CA GLN A 105 20.64 -17.12 -12.67
C GLN A 105 20.84 -15.96 -13.66
N LYS A 106 21.88 -16.02 -14.50
CA LYS A 106 22.13 -15.01 -15.54
C LYS A 106 21.02 -14.92 -16.57
N ASP A 107 20.38 -16.05 -16.89
CA ASP A 107 19.26 -16.07 -17.84
C ASP A 107 18.01 -15.46 -17.21
N ILE A 108 17.77 -15.73 -15.92
CA ILE A 108 16.69 -15.09 -15.15
C ILE A 108 16.92 -13.57 -15.11
N ASP A 109 18.10 -13.13 -14.72
CA ASP A 109 18.44 -11.71 -14.64
C ASP A 109 18.31 -11.02 -16.01
N PHE A 110 18.73 -11.69 -17.08
CA PHE A 110 18.58 -11.18 -18.45
C PHE A 110 17.09 -11.03 -18.82
N ALA A 111 16.27 -12.06 -18.56
CA ALA A 111 14.84 -12.02 -18.87
C ALA A 111 14.13 -10.92 -18.10
N VAL A 112 14.44 -10.75 -16.79
CA VAL A 112 13.90 -9.64 -15.97
C VAL A 112 14.35 -8.30 -16.53
N ASN A 113 15.62 -8.13 -16.87
CA ASN A 113 16.13 -6.90 -17.44
C ASN A 113 15.52 -6.58 -18.82
N SER A 114 15.22 -7.60 -19.64
CA SER A 114 14.56 -7.39 -20.93
C SER A 114 13.11 -6.91 -20.79
N ALA A 115 12.49 -7.13 -19.63
CA ALA A 115 11.17 -6.59 -19.28
C ALA A 115 11.24 -5.14 -18.72
N ALA A 116 12.44 -4.58 -18.55
CA ALA A 116 12.59 -3.22 -18.06
C ALA A 116 11.99 -2.20 -19.04
N ILE A 117 11.43 -1.13 -18.46
CA ILE A 117 10.83 -0.04 -19.21
C ILE A 117 11.62 1.25 -19.01
N PRO A 118 11.74 2.09 -20.04
CA PRO A 118 12.17 3.45 -19.83
C PRO A 118 11.12 4.20 -18.99
N VAL A 119 11.55 4.86 -17.94
CA VAL A 119 10.66 5.74 -17.15
C VAL A 119 11.01 7.20 -17.45
N PRO A 120 10.03 8.11 -17.41
CA PRO A 120 10.28 9.54 -17.52
C PRO A 120 11.29 10.00 -16.47
N THR A 121 12.07 11.04 -16.80
CA THR A 121 13.14 11.55 -15.91
C THR A 121 12.65 12.06 -14.55
N ASN A 122 11.37 12.41 -14.45
CA ASN A 122 10.72 12.85 -13.23
C ASN A 122 10.12 11.70 -12.40
N LYS A 123 10.28 10.45 -12.84
CA LYS A 123 9.84 9.23 -12.13
C LYS A 123 11.00 8.28 -11.86
N GLN A 124 10.78 7.40 -10.90
CA GLN A 124 11.69 6.32 -10.53
C GLN A 124 10.91 5.02 -10.34
N ILE A 125 11.49 3.89 -10.76
CA ILE A 125 10.97 2.57 -10.42
C ILE A 125 11.29 2.33 -8.95
N ILE A 126 10.24 2.06 -8.16
CA ILE A 126 10.38 1.67 -6.75
C ILE A 126 10.36 0.15 -6.58
N ASP A 127 9.73 -0.57 -7.51
CA ASP A 127 9.68 -2.03 -7.46
C ASP A 127 9.51 -2.65 -8.86
N THR A 128 10.15 -3.81 -9.06
CA THR A 128 9.98 -4.69 -10.21
C THR A 128 9.70 -6.10 -9.69
N ILE A 129 8.44 -6.47 -9.63
CA ILE A 129 8.00 -7.74 -9.07
C ILE A 129 7.85 -8.75 -10.19
N VAL A 130 8.55 -9.87 -10.10
CA VAL A 130 8.30 -11.00 -11.00
C VAL A 130 7.02 -11.68 -10.55
N THR A 131 6.01 -11.68 -11.41
CA THR A 131 4.69 -12.24 -11.13
C THR A 131 4.53 -13.65 -11.67
N ARG A 132 5.34 -14.02 -12.69
CA ARG A 132 5.32 -15.36 -13.29
C ARG A 132 6.64 -15.68 -13.95
N TYR A 133 7.06 -16.93 -13.79
CA TYR A 133 8.03 -17.59 -14.65
C TYR A 133 7.33 -18.62 -15.53
N SER A 134 7.74 -18.71 -16.79
CA SER A 134 7.29 -19.74 -17.72
C SER A 134 8.44 -20.22 -18.57
N ILE A 135 8.48 -21.51 -18.84
CA ILE A 135 9.51 -22.15 -19.69
C ILE A 135 8.88 -22.82 -20.88
N ALA A 136 9.60 -22.83 -21.99
CA ALA A 136 9.24 -23.61 -23.18
C ALA A 136 10.41 -24.48 -23.61
N ASN A 137 10.12 -25.72 -24.04
CA ASN A 137 11.10 -26.72 -24.43
C ASN A 137 11.04 -27.03 -25.95
N GLN A 138 10.30 -28.06 -26.33
CA GLN A 138 10.27 -28.53 -27.72
C GLN A 138 9.51 -27.57 -28.64
N ASP A 139 8.35 -27.10 -28.18
CA ASP A 139 7.55 -26.07 -28.87
C ASP A 139 7.72 -24.73 -28.12
N ILE A 140 8.42 -23.81 -28.74
CA ILE A 140 8.69 -22.47 -28.17
C ILE A 140 7.41 -21.60 -28.02
N ASN A 141 6.27 -22.06 -28.54
CA ASN A 141 4.99 -21.39 -28.38
C ASN A 141 4.15 -21.98 -27.24
N GLN A 142 4.59 -23.11 -26.63
CA GLN A 142 3.92 -23.74 -25.50
C GLN A 142 4.69 -23.48 -24.21
N PHE A 143 4.26 -22.46 -23.48
CA PHE A 143 4.85 -22.08 -22.21
C PHE A 143 4.18 -22.76 -21.03
N GLU A 144 4.98 -23.41 -20.20
CA GLU A 144 4.56 -23.98 -18.91
C GLU A 144 4.92 -23.04 -17.77
N LYS A 145 3.94 -22.74 -16.89
CA LYS A 145 4.16 -21.96 -15.68
C LYS A 145 4.98 -22.76 -14.67
N VAL A 146 6.03 -22.15 -14.12
CA VAL A 146 6.89 -22.75 -13.09
C VAL A 146 7.07 -21.77 -11.92
N GLN A 147 7.29 -22.31 -10.71
CA GLN A 147 7.52 -21.48 -9.52
C GLN A 147 8.95 -20.93 -9.50
N ASN A 148 9.93 -21.79 -9.74
CA ASN A 148 11.34 -21.41 -9.80
C ASN A 148 11.97 -22.10 -11.03
N PRO A 149 12.39 -21.33 -12.03
CA PRO A 149 12.97 -21.88 -13.26
C PRO A 149 14.45 -22.33 -13.11
N LEU A 150 15.14 -21.91 -12.03
CA LEU A 150 16.57 -22.17 -11.83
C LEU A 150 16.89 -23.66 -11.93
N ASN A 151 17.90 -24.02 -12.75
CA ASN A 151 18.31 -25.39 -13.04
C ASN A 151 17.25 -26.28 -13.74
N MET A 152 16.15 -25.70 -14.24
CA MET A 152 15.20 -26.43 -15.08
C MET A 152 15.67 -26.45 -16.53
N GLN A 153 15.42 -27.56 -17.23
CA GLN A 153 15.69 -27.68 -18.65
C GLN A 153 14.71 -26.82 -19.45
N ALA A 154 15.22 -25.94 -20.31
CA ALA A 154 14.40 -25.07 -21.13
C ALA A 154 15.18 -24.60 -22.38
N ARG A 155 14.44 -24.24 -23.43
CA ARG A 155 14.96 -23.50 -24.59
C ARG A 155 14.67 -22.01 -24.49
N VAL A 156 13.54 -21.67 -23.92
CA VAL A 156 13.12 -20.26 -23.71
C VAL A 156 12.59 -20.10 -22.30
N LEU A 157 13.04 -19.05 -21.63
CA LEU A 157 12.50 -18.55 -20.38
C LEU A 157 11.72 -17.27 -20.65
N GLU A 158 10.44 -17.24 -20.25
CA GLU A 158 9.61 -16.02 -20.19
C GLU A 158 9.43 -15.60 -18.73
N VAL A 159 9.59 -14.32 -18.44
CA VAL A 159 9.22 -13.70 -17.17
C VAL A 159 8.12 -12.65 -17.39
N LYS A 160 7.13 -12.63 -16.51
CA LYS A 160 6.21 -11.48 -16.41
C LYS A 160 6.61 -10.64 -15.22
N THR A 161 6.65 -9.33 -15.42
CA THR A 161 6.98 -8.37 -14.37
C THR A 161 5.87 -7.36 -14.16
N HIS A 162 5.70 -6.95 -12.91
CA HIS A 162 4.86 -5.83 -12.49
C HIS A 162 5.80 -4.70 -12.04
N ASN A 163 5.96 -3.68 -12.90
CA ASN A 163 6.88 -2.58 -12.65
C ASN A 163 6.10 -1.39 -12.10
N ILE A 164 6.54 -0.88 -10.95
CA ILE A 164 5.91 0.21 -10.23
C ILE A 164 6.83 1.42 -10.28
N SER A 165 6.35 2.52 -10.84
CA SER A 165 7.09 3.78 -10.85
C SER A 165 6.27 4.92 -10.25
N VAL A 166 6.93 5.77 -9.49
CA VAL A 166 6.37 6.92 -8.79
C VAL A 166 7.16 8.19 -9.09
N SER A 167 6.61 9.35 -8.76
CA SER A 167 7.29 10.62 -8.95
C SER A 167 8.49 10.77 -8.02
N ASN A 168 9.59 11.33 -8.54
CA ASN A 168 10.77 11.65 -7.73
C ASN A 168 10.41 12.61 -6.58
N SER A 169 9.44 13.50 -6.78
CA SER A 169 8.99 14.44 -5.75
C SER A 169 8.35 13.72 -4.54
N ALA A 170 7.57 12.65 -4.76
CA ALA A 170 6.99 11.87 -3.68
C ALA A 170 8.07 11.17 -2.85
N ILE A 171 9.01 10.48 -3.53
CA ILE A 171 10.16 9.83 -2.87
C ILE A 171 10.96 10.83 -2.05
N ASN A 172 11.35 11.95 -2.67
CA ASN A 172 12.19 12.95 -2.03
C ASN A 172 11.52 13.60 -0.82
N SER A 173 10.21 13.89 -0.89
CA SER A 173 9.48 14.51 0.21
C SER A 173 9.41 13.59 1.43
N ILE A 174 9.14 12.29 1.22
CA ILE A 174 9.10 11.31 2.31
C ILE A 174 10.51 11.10 2.88
N SER A 175 11.51 10.87 2.02
CA SER A 175 12.90 10.64 2.45
C SER A 175 13.44 11.82 3.23
N GLU A 176 13.19 13.05 2.77
CA GLU A 176 13.64 14.26 3.44
C GLU A 176 12.92 14.48 4.77
N GLY A 177 11.58 14.22 4.84
CA GLY A 177 10.83 14.29 6.08
C GLY A 177 11.35 13.36 7.16
N VAL A 178 11.63 12.12 6.80
CA VAL A 178 12.19 11.10 7.71
C VAL A 178 13.63 11.46 8.12
N LYS A 179 14.47 11.88 7.18
CA LYS A 179 15.85 12.25 7.46
C LYS A 179 15.96 13.44 8.42
N ARG A 180 15.11 14.46 8.25
CA ARG A 180 15.07 15.63 9.14
C ARG A 180 14.57 15.29 10.53
N SER A 181 13.61 14.37 10.64
CA SER A 181 12.96 14.05 11.92
C SER A 181 13.89 13.30 12.88
N ASN A 182 14.67 12.33 12.40
CA ASN A 182 15.44 11.44 13.27
C ASN A 182 16.75 10.92 12.66
N LYS A 183 17.24 11.52 11.59
CA LYS A 183 18.43 11.06 10.83
C LYS A 183 18.33 9.60 10.36
N ALA A 184 17.12 9.04 10.32
CA ALA A 184 16.86 7.73 9.75
C ALA A 184 16.71 7.84 8.23
N GLU A 185 16.85 6.71 7.53
CA GLU A 185 16.74 6.64 6.08
C GLU A 185 15.62 5.65 5.68
N ILE A 186 14.97 5.92 4.55
CA ILE A 186 14.05 4.95 3.98
C ILE A 186 14.86 3.91 3.21
N LYS A 187 14.66 2.64 3.57
CA LYS A 187 15.26 1.50 2.86
C LYS A 187 14.53 1.24 1.55
N ASP A 188 13.22 1.02 1.66
CA ASP A 188 12.37 0.65 0.53
C ASP A 188 11.00 1.34 0.61
N PHE A 189 10.39 1.56 -0.57
CA PHE A 189 9.04 2.08 -0.71
C PHE A 189 8.09 1.02 -1.23
N PHE A 190 6.86 0.98 -0.70
CA PHE A 190 5.81 0.06 -1.12
C PHE A 190 4.46 0.77 -1.22
N ILE A 191 3.61 0.33 -2.14
CA ILE A 191 2.20 0.75 -2.18
C ILE A 191 1.48 0.16 -0.96
N GLU A 192 0.61 0.93 -0.32
CA GLU A 192 -0.09 0.54 0.91
C GLU A 192 -0.86 -0.77 0.78
N SER A 193 -1.67 -0.93 -0.29
CA SER A 193 -2.45 -2.16 -0.51
C SER A 193 -1.57 -3.38 -0.76
N MET A 194 -0.38 -3.21 -1.36
CA MET A 194 0.58 -4.29 -1.52
C MET A 194 1.18 -4.69 -0.18
N ALA A 195 1.56 -3.71 0.65
CA ALA A 195 2.02 -3.99 2.00
C ALA A 195 0.93 -4.70 2.81
N CYS A 196 -0.32 -4.19 2.79
CA CYS A 196 -1.45 -4.85 3.46
C CYS A 196 -1.65 -6.30 3.00
N SER A 197 -1.41 -6.60 1.71
CA SER A 197 -1.58 -7.95 1.17
C SER A 197 -0.65 -8.98 1.83
N GLU A 198 0.57 -8.58 2.19
CA GLU A 198 1.53 -9.47 2.86
C GLU A 198 1.09 -9.80 4.31
N ALA A 199 0.40 -8.87 4.97
CA ALA A 199 -0.07 -9.08 6.34
C ALA A 199 -1.41 -9.81 6.43
N ILE A 200 -2.23 -9.77 5.38
CA ILE A 200 -3.64 -10.18 5.45
C ILE A 200 -3.95 -11.38 4.55
N LEU A 201 -3.41 -11.42 3.33
CA LEU A 201 -3.79 -12.43 2.35
C LEU A 201 -2.95 -13.69 2.49
N THR A 202 -3.63 -14.84 2.44
CA THR A 202 -2.98 -16.15 2.31
C THR A 202 -2.79 -16.49 0.83
N ASP A 203 -1.89 -17.42 0.54
CA ASP A 203 -1.63 -17.89 -0.83
C ASP A 203 -2.90 -18.48 -1.46
N ASP A 204 -3.73 -19.21 -0.70
CA ASP A 204 -5.03 -19.71 -1.19
C ASP A 204 -5.95 -18.58 -1.66
N LEU A 205 -6.02 -17.47 -0.95
CA LEU A 205 -6.80 -16.32 -1.38
C LEU A 205 -6.24 -15.71 -2.68
N LYS A 206 -4.91 -15.58 -2.78
CA LYS A 206 -4.24 -15.06 -3.96
C LYS A 206 -4.46 -15.98 -5.16
N GLU A 207 -4.32 -17.31 -4.98
CA GLU A 207 -4.55 -18.30 -6.04
C GLU A 207 -5.99 -18.29 -6.56
N ARG A 208 -6.98 -18.20 -5.67
CA ARG A 208 -8.38 -18.18 -6.06
C ARG A 208 -8.85 -16.85 -6.66
N GLY A 209 -8.01 -15.85 -6.64
CA GLY A 209 -8.29 -14.49 -7.10
C GLY A 209 -8.99 -13.65 -6.04
N VAL A 210 -8.35 -12.53 -5.68
CA VAL A 210 -8.78 -11.60 -4.63
C VAL A 210 -8.39 -10.17 -4.97
N VAL A 211 -9.22 -9.24 -4.54
CA VAL A 211 -8.88 -7.81 -4.50
C VAL A 211 -8.74 -7.40 -3.05
N ILE A 212 -7.62 -6.81 -2.68
CA ILE A 212 -7.49 -6.11 -1.40
C ILE A 212 -7.62 -4.61 -1.63
N ILE A 213 -8.43 -3.95 -0.81
CA ILE A 213 -8.69 -2.52 -0.86
C ILE A 213 -8.33 -1.92 0.50
N ASN A 214 -7.39 -0.99 0.51
CA ASN A 214 -7.00 -0.22 1.69
C ASN A 214 -7.65 1.17 1.62
N ILE A 215 -8.70 1.40 2.41
CA ILE A 215 -9.43 2.67 2.44
C ILE A 215 -8.83 3.55 3.53
N GLY A 216 -7.96 4.47 3.11
CA GLY A 216 -7.36 5.47 3.97
C GLY A 216 -8.29 6.68 4.25
N ALA A 217 -7.72 7.74 4.82
CA ALA A 217 -8.45 8.99 5.02
C ALA A 217 -8.55 9.82 3.73
N GLY A 218 -7.45 10.02 3.01
CA GLY A 218 -7.41 10.86 1.81
C GLY A 218 -7.28 10.11 0.51
N VAL A 219 -6.84 8.85 0.53
CA VAL A 219 -6.66 8.00 -0.64
C VAL A 219 -7.11 6.58 -0.35
N THR A 220 -7.46 5.87 -1.40
CA THR A 220 -7.70 4.43 -1.37
C THR A 220 -6.77 3.74 -2.34
N SER A 221 -6.06 2.72 -1.90
CA SER A 221 -5.22 1.87 -2.74
C SER A 221 -5.81 0.48 -2.87
N TYR A 222 -5.57 -0.17 -4.00
CA TYR A 222 -6.02 -1.55 -4.24
C TYR A 222 -4.94 -2.38 -4.91
N THR A 223 -4.97 -3.69 -4.67
CA THR A 223 -4.11 -4.68 -5.32
C THR A 223 -4.94 -5.90 -5.71
N ILE A 224 -4.70 -6.43 -6.90
CA ILE A 224 -5.47 -7.51 -7.51
C ILE A 224 -4.56 -8.71 -7.74
N PHE A 225 -4.95 -9.85 -7.19
CA PHE A 225 -4.30 -11.13 -7.44
C PHE A 225 -5.25 -12.05 -8.21
N ILE A 226 -4.72 -12.77 -9.20
CA ILE A 226 -5.44 -13.77 -10.00
C ILE A 226 -4.50 -14.93 -10.27
N ASP A 227 -4.91 -16.17 -9.96
CA ASP A 227 -4.11 -17.38 -10.12
C ASP A 227 -2.75 -17.27 -9.41
N GLY A 228 -2.73 -16.66 -8.22
CA GLY A 228 -1.54 -16.39 -7.41
C GLY A 228 -0.68 -15.23 -7.88
N GLU A 229 -0.97 -14.62 -9.04
CA GLU A 229 -0.15 -13.58 -9.61
C GLU A 229 -0.69 -12.19 -9.28
N LEU A 230 0.20 -11.29 -8.89
CA LEU A 230 -0.09 -9.87 -8.83
C LEU A 230 -0.40 -9.37 -10.25
N THR A 231 -1.68 -9.06 -10.50
CA THR A 231 -2.17 -8.70 -11.83
C THR A 231 -2.19 -7.19 -12.02
N ASN A 232 -2.66 -6.46 -11.01
CA ASN A 232 -2.69 -4.99 -11.06
C ASN A 232 -2.72 -4.40 -9.64
N SER A 233 -2.39 -3.11 -9.55
CA SER A 233 -2.54 -2.30 -8.34
C SER A 233 -2.83 -0.86 -8.73
N GLY A 234 -3.35 -0.05 -7.81
CA GLY A 234 -3.68 1.34 -8.11
C GLY A 234 -4.00 2.14 -6.86
N ILE A 235 -4.06 3.45 -7.05
CA ILE A 235 -4.40 4.44 -6.03
C ILE A 235 -5.43 5.39 -6.60
N VAL A 236 -6.46 5.70 -5.81
CA VAL A 236 -7.52 6.65 -6.16
C VAL A 236 -7.57 7.74 -5.10
N ALA A 237 -7.76 9.01 -5.51
CA ALA A 237 -7.79 10.17 -4.63
C ALA A 237 -9.14 10.31 -3.90
N ILE A 238 -9.62 9.22 -3.33
CA ILE A 238 -10.86 9.17 -2.53
C ILE A 238 -10.60 8.37 -1.26
N GLY A 239 -11.27 8.74 -0.17
CA GLY A 239 -11.13 8.06 1.11
C GLY A 239 -12.13 8.55 2.15
N GLY A 240 -11.86 8.27 3.42
CA GLY A 240 -12.75 8.63 4.52
C GLY A 240 -13.01 10.13 4.70
N ASN A 241 -12.12 10.99 4.21
CA ASN A 241 -12.30 12.44 4.26
C ASN A 241 -13.45 12.89 3.35
N ASN A 242 -13.68 12.23 2.22
CA ASN A 242 -14.83 12.56 1.36
C ASN A 242 -16.15 12.33 2.08
N ILE A 243 -16.23 11.29 2.94
CA ILE A 243 -17.41 11.08 3.78
C ILE A 243 -17.54 12.22 4.82
N THR A 244 -16.42 12.66 5.40
CA THR A 244 -16.42 13.76 6.36
C THR A 244 -16.85 15.08 5.73
N GLU A 245 -16.37 15.37 4.52
CA GLU A 245 -16.73 16.56 3.74
C GLU A 245 -18.23 16.59 3.43
N GLU A 246 -18.83 15.48 3.02
CA GLU A 246 -20.28 15.36 2.81
C GLU A 246 -21.08 15.61 4.10
N ILE A 247 -20.58 15.15 5.25
CA ILE A 247 -21.18 15.43 6.56
C ILE A 247 -21.07 16.94 6.90
N CYS A 248 -19.90 17.56 6.61
CA CYS A 248 -19.73 19.00 6.80
C CYS A 248 -20.76 19.80 6.00
N GLU A 249 -20.91 19.46 4.73
CA GLU A 249 -21.85 20.15 3.81
C GLU A 249 -23.31 19.95 4.23
N ALA A 250 -23.67 18.71 4.56
CA ALA A 250 -25.06 18.37 4.91
C ALA A 250 -25.54 19.03 6.20
N PHE A 251 -24.65 19.18 7.21
CA PHE A 251 -25.02 19.63 8.55
C PHE A 251 -24.41 20.99 8.95
N GLY A 252 -23.62 21.61 8.09
CA GLY A 252 -22.95 22.87 8.38
C GLY A 252 -21.92 22.77 9.51
N LEU A 253 -21.18 21.64 9.57
CA LEU A 253 -20.22 21.36 10.65
C LEU A 253 -18.78 21.66 10.21
N GLU A 254 -17.94 22.02 11.20
CA GLU A 254 -16.49 22.05 10.98
C GLU A 254 -15.95 20.62 10.79
N PHE A 255 -14.86 20.48 10.03
CA PHE A 255 -14.31 19.16 9.63
C PHE A 255 -14.01 18.24 10.81
N ASP A 256 -13.38 18.75 11.86
CA ASP A 256 -13.02 17.93 13.03
C ASP A 256 -14.27 17.42 13.78
N VAL A 257 -15.34 18.23 13.83
CA VAL A 257 -16.62 17.85 14.44
C VAL A 257 -17.32 16.78 13.61
N ALA A 258 -17.34 16.94 12.28
CA ALA A 258 -17.92 15.98 11.36
C ALA A 258 -17.15 14.65 11.35
N ASP A 259 -15.81 14.70 11.45
CA ASP A 259 -14.97 13.50 11.51
C ASP A 259 -15.18 12.74 12.84
N GLU A 260 -15.28 13.44 13.97
CA GLU A 260 -15.63 12.83 15.26
C GLU A 260 -17.04 12.20 15.21
N LEU A 261 -18.01 12.89 14.62
CA LEU A 261 -19.37 12.40 14.43
C LEU A 261 -19.39 11.12 13.59
N LYS A 262 -18.67 11.10 12.46
CA LYS A 262 -18.49 9.92 11.60
C LYS A 262 -17.86 8.75 12.37
N MET A 263 -16.81 9.00 13.15
CA MET A 263 -16.10 7.95 13.88
C MET A 263 -16.91 7.37 15.03
N SER A 264 -17.70 8.21 15.72
CA SER A 264 -18.43 7.81 16.93
C SER A 264 -19.81 7.21 16.62
N TYR A 265 -20.46 7.68 15.56
CA TYR A 265 -21.84 7.33 15.23
C TYR A 265 -22.04 6.85 13.79
N GLY A 266 -20.97 6.87 12.97
CA GLY A 266 -21.08 6.56 11.54
C GLY A 266 -21.50 5.13 11.27
N LYS A 267 -22.55 4.98 10.46
CA LYS A 267 -23.08 3.70 10.00
C LYS A 267 -23.50 3.80 8.55
N VAL A 268 -23.23 2.76 7.79
CA VAL A 268 -23.71 2.63 6.40
C VAL A 268 -25.02 1.85 6.44
N GLU A 269 -26.08 2.45 5.94
CA GLU A 269 -27.47 1.98 5.99
C GLU A 269 -28.08 1.92 7.41
N SER A 270 -29.29 2.40 7.52
CA SER A 270 -30.16 2.12 8.66
C SER A 270 -30.99 0.88 8.33
N SER A 271 -31.14 -0.07 9.27
CA SER A 271 -32.20 -1.06 9.14
C SER A 271 -33.56 -0.33 9.21
N ILE A 272 -34.53 -0.79 8.42
CA ILE A 272 -35.89 -0.22 8.39
C ILE A 272 -36.54 -0.18 9.79
N SER A 273 -36.07 -1.06 10.70
CA SER A 273 -36.56 -1.22 12.08
C SER A 273 -35.90 -0.30 13.11
N GLU A 274 -34.83 0.45 12.76
CA GLU A 274 -34.16 1.33 13.72
C GLU A 274 -34.97 2.62 13.94
N SER A 275 -35.26 2.92 15.20
CA SER A 275 -35.82 4.22 15.58
C SER A 275 -34.79 5.31 15.34
N ASP A 276 -35.24 6.46 14.82
CA ASP A 276 -34.40 7.63 14.73
C ASP A 276 -33.96 8.11 16.14
N LYS A 277 -32.67 8.37 16.28
CA LYS A 277 -32.06 8.87 17.54
C LYS A 277 -31.49 10.24 17.29
N LEU A 278 -31.65 11.11 18.26
CA LEU A 278 -31.01 12.41 18.25
C LEU A 278 -29.58 12.29 18.79
N ILE A 279 -28.62 12.66 17.97
CA ILE A 279 -27.19 12.64 18.30
C ILE A 279 -26.80 14.06 18.74
N PRO A 280 -26.31 14.27 19.98
CA PRO A 280 -25.83 15.57 20.42
C PRO A 280 -24.49 15.89 19.75
N VAL A 281 -24.39 17.05 19.14
CA VAL A 281 -23.17 17.53 18.47
C VAL A 281 -22.83 18.92 19.03
N ASN A 282 -21.61 19.05 19.54
CA ASN A 282 -21.12 20.31 20.07
C ASN A 282 -20.52 21.17 18.95
N VAL A 283 -21.12 22.30 18.69
CA VAL A 283 -20.69 23.28 17.68
C VAL A 283 -20.33 24.61 18.32
N LYS A 284 -19.36 25.31 17.75
CA LYS A 284 -19.02 26.68 18.17
C LYS A 284 -19.78 27.68 17.31
N ILE A 285 -20.73 28.42 17.91
CA ILE A 285 -21.45 29.50 17.25
C ILE A 285 -21.02 30.81 17.92
N GLN A 286 -20.44 31.73 17.15
CA GLN A 286 -19.92 33.01 17.64
C GLN A 286 -18.98 32.86 18.85
N GLY A 287 -18.13 31.84 18.85
CA GLY A 287 -17.18 31.55 19.93
C GLY A 287 -17.77 30.88 21.16
N LYS A 288 -19.09 30.65 21.22
CA LYS A 288 -19.76 29.93 22.31
C LYS A 288 -20.07 28.51 21.92
N LEU A 289 -19.84 27.57 22.84
CA LEU A 289 -20.19 26.16 22.66
C LEU A 289 -21.72 26.02 22.76
N ASN A 290 -22.33 25.44 21.74
CA ASN A 290 -23.75 25.12 21.66
C ASN A 290 -23.89 23.64 21.28
N THR A 291 -24.92 22.98 21.82
CA THR A 291 -25.26 21.61 21.44
C THR A 291 -26.40 21.65 20.42
N GLN A 292 -26.14 21.08 19.23
CA GLN A 292 -27.18 20.80 18.25
C GLN A 292 -27.52 19.29 18.31
N TYR A 293 -28.73 18.96 17.87
CA TYR A 293 -29.20 17.59 17.83
C TYR A 293 -29.44 17.20 16.38
N LEU A 294 -28.75 16.16 15.90
CA LEU A 294 -28.88 15.65 14.55
C LEU A 294 -29.61 14.30 14.54
N SER A 295 -30.42 14.08 13.51
CA SER A 295 -31.04 12.79 13.27
C SER A 295 -29.99 11.74 12.91
N SER A 296 -30.00 10.60 13.55
CA SER A 296 -29.13 9.48 13.20
C SER A 296 -29.44 8.94 11.79
N LYS A 297 -30.71 9.00 11.37
CA LYS A 297 -31.10 8.56 10.02
C LYS A 297 -30.53 9.46 8.95
N ASP A 298 -30.59 10.78 9.13
CA ASP A 298 -30.03 11.74 8.18
C ASP A 298 -28.51 11.56 8.06
N LEU A 299 -27.82 11.33 9.19
CA LEU A 299 -26.40 11.04 9.20
C LEU A 299 -26.08 9.75 8.40
N TYR A 300 -26.83 8.68 8.62
CA TYR A 300 -26.62 7.41 7.94
C TYR A 300 -26.92 7.52 6.43
N GLU A 301 -27.91 8.32 6.03
CA GLU A 301 -28.21 8.57 4.63
C GLU A 301 -27.05 9.29 3.91
N VAL A 302 -26.51 10.35 4.53
CA VAL A 302 -25.35 11.09 4.00
C VAL A 302 -24.14 10.16 3.86
N ILE A 303 -23.82 9.39 4.92
CA ILE A 303 -22.71 8.44 4.91
C ILE A 303 -22.92 7.36 3.82
N SER A 304 -24.12 6.80 3.72
CA SER A 304 -24.43 5.74 2.74
C SER A 304 -24.28 6.23 1.31
N LYS A 305 -24.75 7.45 1.03
CA LYS A 305 -24.62 8.08 -0.30
C LYS A 305 -23.15 8.29 -0.67
N SER A 306 -22.37 8.83 0.25
CA SER A 306 -20.93 9.04 0.04
C SER A 306 -20.17 7.71 -0.13
N CYS A 307 -20.42 6.71 0.73
CA CYS A 307 -19.84 5.39 0.60
C CYS A 307 -20.20 4.72 -0.73
N LYS A 308 -21.45 4.88 -1.20
CA LYS A 308 -21.87 4.34 -2.49
C LYS A 308 -21.03 4.93 -3.63
N SER A 309 -20.88 6.24 -3.67
CA SER A 309 -20.06 6.92 -4.70
C SER A 309 -18.62 6.43 -4.68
N ILE A 310 -17.99 6.33 -3.50
CA ILE A 310 -16.63 5.82 -3.33
C ILE A 310 -16.50 4.39 -3.85
N LEU A 311 -17.42 3.51 -3.48
CA LEU A 311 -17.35 2.09 -3.84
C LEU A 311 -17.65 1.86 -5.34
N GLU A 312 -18.53 2.65 -5.95
CA GLU A 312 -18.81 2.61 -7.40
C GLU A 312 -17.59 3.07 -8.19
N GLU A 313 -16.91 4.13 -7.77
CA GLU A 313 -15.67 4.58 -8.38
C GLU A 313 -14.55 3.55 -8.25
N LEU A 314 -14.41 2.93 -7.09
CA LEU A 314 -13.46 1.83 -6.88
C LEU A 314 -13.79 0.64 -7.77
N LYS A 315 -15.08 0.27 -7.89
CA LYS A 315 -15.52 -0.82 -8.77
C LYS A 315 -15.16 -0.54 -10.22
N PHE A 316 -15.39 0.67 -10.69
CA PHE A 316 -15.01 1.10 -12.04
C PHE A 316 -13.50 0.98 -12.24
N ASN A 317 -12.70 1.55 -11.34
CA ASN A 317 -11.23 1.49 -11.43
C ASN A 317 -10.68 0.06 -11.37
N ILE A 318 -11.22 -0.80 -10.52
CA ILE A 318 -10.76 -2.18 -10.33
C ILE A 318 -11.13 -3.06 -11.52
N PHE A 319 -12.37 -3.04 -11.95
CA PHE A 319 -12.91 -4.03 -12.91
C PHE A 319 -12.95 -3.50 -14.33
N GLU A 320 -13.50 -2.32 -14.57
CA GLU A 320 -13.72 -1.81 -15.91
C GLU A 320 -12.44 -1.21 -16.49
N ASN A 321 -11.82 -0.30 -15.78
CA ASN A 321 -10.59 0.36 -16.24
C ASN A 321 -9.43 -0.62 -16.44
N ASN A 322 -9.33 -1.66 -15.60
CA ASN A 322 -8.31 -2.71 -15.70
C ASN A 322 -8.75 -3.92 -16.53
N SER A 323 -9.96 -3.92 -17.09
CA SER A 323 -10.53 -5.04 -17.86
C SER A 323 -10.51 -6.38 -17.09
N ILE A 324 -10.69 -6.34 -15.77
CA ILE A 324 -10.72 -7.52 -14.91
C ILE A 324 -12.13 -8.11 -14.88
N LYS A 325 -12.24 -9.38 -15.27
CA LYS A 325 -13.52 -10.10 -15.19
C LYS A 325 -13.78 -10.51 -13.71
N SER A 326 -14.92 -10.11 -13.16
CA SER A 326 -15.30 -10.37 -11.76
C SER A 326 -15.35 -11.87 -11.42
N ASN A 327 -15.65 -12.74 -12.38
CA ASN A 327 -15.64 -14.20 -12.19
C ASN A 327 -14.24 -14.80 -11.94
N ARG A 328 -13.15 -14.02 -12.17
CA ARG A 328 -11.79 -14.39 -11.81
C ARG A 328 -11.45 -14.09 -10.34
N ILE A 329 -12.29 -13.32 -9.65
CA ILE A 329 -12.10 -12.88 -8.25
C ILE A 329 -12.98 -13.74 -7.34
N LYS A 330 -12.66 -15.03 -7.26
CA LYS A 330 -13.46 -16.02 -6.52
C LYS A 330 -13.41 -15.85 -4.99
N SER A 331 -12.29 -15.34 -4.45
CA SER A 331 -12.15 -15.02 -3.03
C SER A 331 -12.78 -13.65 -2.67
N GLY A 332 -13.24 -12.90 -3.68
CA GLY A 332 -13.94 -11.64 -3.48
C GLY A 332 -13.02 -10.47 -3.14
N VAL A 333 -13.55 -9.56 -2.33
CA VAL A 333 -12.89 -8.31 -1.93
C VAL A 333 -12.56 -8.36 -0.45
N VAL A 334 -11.36 -7.93 -0.10
CA VAL A 334 -10.89 -7.77 1.29
C VAL A 334 -10.72 -6.29 1.57
N LEU A 335 -11.47 -5.75 2.54
CA LEU A 335 -11.40 -4.35 2.94
C LEU A 335 -10.44 -4.19 4.14
N THR A 336 -9.58 -3.19 4.10
CA THR A 336 -8.69 -2.80 5.20
C THR A 336 -8.48 -1.29 5.23
N GLY A 337 -7.67 -0.80 6.16
CA GLY A 337 -7.45 0.62 6.38
C GLY A 337 -8.45 1.24 7.37
N GLY A 338 -8.14 2.43 7.87
CA GLY A 338 -8.92 3.05 8.95
C GLY A 338 -10.39 3.28 8.61
N SER A 339 -10.71 3.61 7.36
CA SER A 339 -12.09 3.85 6.93
C SER A 339 -12.90 2.57 6.71
N SER A 340 -12.24 1.41 6.63
CA SER A 340 -12.92 0.11 6.56
C SER A 340 -13.60 -0.29 7.88
N GLU A 341 -13.28 0.43 8.97
CA GLU A 341 -13.90 0.24 10.29
C GLU A 341 -15.34 0.79 10.38
N LEU A 342 -15.79 1.52 9.36
CA LEU A 342 -17.15 2.07 9.33
C LEU A 342 -18.17 0.93 9.43
N PHE A 343 -19.12 1.09 10.36
CA PHE A 343 -20.07 0.04 10.69
C PHE A 343 -20.94 -0.35 9.47
N GLU A 344 -21.10 -1.64 9.22
CA GLU A 344 -21.84 -2.25 8.09
C GLU A 344 -21.25 -1.99 6.69
N LEU A 345 -20.09 -1.40 6.55
CA LEU A 345 -19.46 -1.16 5.24
C LEU A 345 -19.23 -2.47 4.48
N GLU A 346 -18.89 -3.57 5.14
CA GLU A 346 -18.70 -4.88 4.53
C GLU A 346 -19.97 -5.37 3.79
N GLY A 347 -21.11 -5.36 4.49
CA GLY A 347 -22.41 -5.77 3.93
C GLY A 347 -22.84 -4.86 2.78
N PHE A 348 -22.63 -3.57 2.92
CA PHE A 348 -22.94 -2.58 1.89
C PHE A 348 -22.07 -2.74 0.65
N SER A 349 -20.76 -2.94 0.84
CA SER A 349 -19.82 -3.18 -0.26
C SER A 349 -20.15 -4.45 -1.04
N ARG A 350 -20.65 -5.51 -0.37
CA ARG A 350 -21.12 -6.74 -1.04
C ARG A 350 -22.22 -6.47 -2.05
N LYS A 351 -23.15 -5.55 -1.73
CA LYS A 351 -24.23 -5.16 -2.64
C LYS A 351 -23.72 -4.38 -3.87
N ILE A 352 -22.64 -3.59 -3.70
CA ILE A 352 -22.08 -2.78 -4.79
C ILE A 352 -21.20 -3.64 -5.72
N PHE A 353 -20.27 -4.41 -5.14
CA PHE A 353 -19.34 -5.23 -5.93
C PHE A 353 -19.99 -6.47 -6.57
N HIS A 354 -21.11 -6.96 -6.00
CA HIS A 354 -21.72 -8.26 -6.35
C HIS A 354 -20.74 -9.43 -6.19
N LEU A 355 -19.86 -9.33 -5.21
CA LEU A 355 -18.82 -10.30 -4.86
C LEU A 355 -18.85 -10.55 -3.34
N PRO A 356 -18.32 -11.68 -2.86
CA PRO A 356 -18.02 -11.81 -1.44
C PRO A 356 -17.11 -10.66 -0.98
N VAL A 357 -17.48 -10.03 0.13
CA VAL A 357 -16.65 -8.99 0.75
C VAL A 357 -16.40 -9.40 2.20
N LYS A 358 -15.20 -9.18 2.69
CA LYS A 358 -14.83 -9.40 4.09
C LYS A 358 -13.84 -8.36 4.57
N LYS A 359 -13.83 -8.08 5.87
CA LYS A 359 -12.80 -7.28 6.51
C LYS A 359 -11.49 -8.07 6.56
N GLY A 360 -10.38 -7.41 6.25
CA GLY A 360 -9.04 -7.96 6.34
C GLY A 360 -8.60 -8.09 7.80
N LEU A 361 -8.19 -9.28 8.18
CA LEU A 361 -7.59 -9.54 9.49
C LEU A 361 -6.13 -9.91 9.31
N ILE A 362 -5.27 -9.39 10.19
CA ILE A 362 -3.84 -9.71 10.19
C ILE A 362 -3.65 -11.21 10.42
N ASN A 363 -2.80 -11.83 9.61
CA ASN A 363 -2.46 -13.25 9.73
C ASN A 363 -1.60 -13.48 10.98
N ARG A 364 -2.22 -14.02 12.02
CA ARG A 364 -1.59 -14.29 13.31
C ARG A 364 -0.48 -15.35 13.27
N ASN A 365 -0.37 -16.10 12.19
CA ASN A 365 0.74 -17.01 11.98
C ASN A 365 2.03 -16.27 11.58
N LEU A 366 1.93 -15.01 11.15
CA LEU A 366 3.06 -14.20 10.73
C LEU A 366 3.42 -13.10 11.73
N VAL A 367 2.44 -12.66 12.56
CA VAL A 367 2.59 -11.45 13.39
C VAL A 367 2.10 -11.71 14.80
N ARG A 368 2.95 -11.37 15.77
CA ARG A 368 2.67 -11.37 17.22
C ARG A 368 2.83 -9.97 17.79
N GLY A 369 2.15 -9.65 18.87
CA GLY A 369 2.26 -8.36 19.56
C GLY A 369 0.99 -7.91 20.26
N ASP A 370 0.89 -6.61 20.56
CA ASP A 370 -0.28 -6.04 21.24
C ASP A 370 -1.56 -6.20 20.40
N GLU A 371 -2.59 -6.79 21.00
CA GLU A 371 -3.91 -6.98 20.36
C GLU A 371 -4.50 -5.68 19.80
N LYS A 372 -4.29 -4.55 20.47
CA LYS A 372 -4.76 -3.25 20.00
C LYS A 372 -4.16 -2.82 18.66
N ILE A 373 -3.00 -3.35 18.31
CA ILE A 373 -2.32 -3.09 17.05
C ILE A 373 -2.73 -4.13 16.02
N ILE A 374 -2.69 -5.41 16.37
CA ILE A 374 -2.91 -6.52 15.42
C ILE A 374 -4.38 -6.58 14.98
N THR A 375 -5.34 -6.21 15.83
CA THR A 375 -6.78 -6.27 15.49
C THR A 375 -7.30 -5.00 14.82
N ASN A 376 -6.51 -3.93 14.76
CA ASN A 376 -6.93 -2.64 14.22
C ASN A 376 -6.46 -2.47 12.78
N SER A 377 -7.40 -2.42 11.84
CA SER A 377 -7.11 -2.29 10.39
C SER A 377 -6.32 -1.03 10.02
N GLU A 378 -6.28 -0.02 10.89
CA GLU A 378 -5.47 1.17 10.64
C GLU A 378 -3.95 0.90 10.67
N PHE A 379 -3.50 -0.20 11.28
CA PHE A 379 -2.09 -0.61 11.30
C PHE A 379 -1.72 -1.62 10.22
N SER A 380 -2.67 -2.05 9.38
CA SER A 380 -2.44 -3.09 8.36
C SER A 380 -1.29 -2.73 7.41
N THR A 381 -1.20 -1.47 6.98
CA THR A 381 -0.09 -0.98 6.14
C THR A 381 1.24 -1.08 6.87
N SER A 382 1.33 -0.52 8.09
CA SER A 382 2.57 -0.52 8.86
C SER A 382 3.05 -1.94 9.20
N ILE A 383 2.12 -2.86 9.52
CA ILE A 383 2.43 -4.27 9.76
C ILE A 383 2.91 -4.94 8.46
N GLY A 384 2.21 -4.69 7.35
CA GLY A 384 2.59 -5.24 6.05
C GLY A 384 3.97 -4.79 5.59
N LEU A 385 4.33 -3.53 5.83
CA LEU A 385 5.66 -2.99 5.53
C LEU A 385 6.80 -3.71 6.28
N LEU A 386 6.53 -4.23 7.48
CA LEU A 386 7.51 -5.05 8.23
C LEU A 386 7.71 -6.43 7.58
N LEU A 387 6.66 -6.96 6.92
CA LEU A 387 6.70 -8.25 6.23
C LEU A 387 7.23 -8.14 4.79
N CYS A 388 7.24 -6.94 4.20
CA CYS A 388 7.82 -6.68 2.89
C CYS A 388 9.36 -6.75 2.97
N ARG A 389 9.93 -7.94 2.65
CA ARG A 389 11.37 -8.15 2.60
C ARG A 389 11.79 -8.49 1.17
N ARG A 390 12.66 -7.69 0.59
CA ARG A 390 13.15 -7.92 -0.78
C ARG A 390 14.21 -9.02 -0.82
N ASP A 391 15.01 -9.14 0.23
CA ASP A 391 16.18 -10.04 0.30
C ASP A 391 15.80 -11.54 0.26
N GLU A 392 14.57 -11.90 0.67
CA GLU A 392 14.11 -13.29 0.72
C GLU A 392 13.48 -13.80 -0.59
N ARG A 393 13.14 -12.92 -1.53
CA ARG A 393 12.57 -13.30 -2.84
C ARG A 393 13.64 -13.68 -3.88
N GLY A 394 14.92 -13.72 -3.51
CA GLY A 394 16.03 -14.12 -4.40
C GLY A 394 16.28 -13.16 -5.57
N LEU A 395 15.61 -12.03 -5.60
CA LEU A 395 15.79 -10.98 -6.57
C LEU A 395 16.31 -9.76 -5.82
N GLU A 396 17.62 -9.53 -5.87
CA GLU A 396 18.10 -8.18 -5.65
C GLU A 396 17.32 -7.24 -6.58
N PRO A 397 16.83 -6.09 -6.10
CA PRO A 397 16.26 -5.11 -7.01
C PRO A 397 17.34 -4.88 -8.06
N VAL A 398 17.01 -5.14 -9.30
CA VAL A 398 17.86 -4.73 -10.41
C VAL A 398 17.87 -3.21 -10.34
N GLN A 399 18.78 -2.66 -9.54
CA GLN A 399 19.23 -1.32 -9.78
C GLN A 399 19.74 -1.38 -11.21
N ALA A 400 18.97 -0.80 -12.12
CA ALA A 400 19.52 -0.38 -13.38
C ALA A 400 20.69 0.51 -13.00
N SER A 401 21.86 -0.09 -12.78
CA SER A 401 23.10 0.58 -12.81
C SER A 401 23.24 1.03 -14.28
N ILE A 402 22.54 2.11 -14.61
CA ILE A 402 23.04 3.03 -15.61
C ILE A 402 24.36 3.48 -14.97
N LYS A 403 25.43 2.67 -15.16
CA LYS A 403 26.76 3.22 -15.16
C LYS A 403 26.60 4.42 -16.07
N LYS A 404 26.69 5.62 -15.49
CA LYS A 404 27.08 6.82 -16.20
C LYS A 404 28.46 6.47 -16.77
N GLU A 405 28.50 5.74 -17.87
CA GLU A 405 29.62 5.80 -18.76
C GLU A 405 29.70 7.26 -19.11
N ASN A 406 30.79 7.88 -18.65
CA ASN A 406 31.12 9.26 -18.95
C ASN A 406 31.14 9.42 -20.49
N PHE A 407 29.98 9.78 -21.05
CA PHE A 407 29.86 10.13 -22.46
C PHE A 407 30.77 11.32 -22.79
N GLY A 408 31.23 12.07 -21.77
CA GLY A 408 32.18 13.18 -21.93
C GLY A 408 33.63 12.77 -22.18
N SER A 409 34.06 11.55 -21.87
CA SER A 409 35.44 11.11 -22.13
C SER A 409 35.60 10.53 -23.54
N LYS A 410 34.61 9.81 -24.05
CA LYS A 410 34.64 9.26 -25.43
C LYS A 410 34.53 10.36 -26.51
N MET A 411 33.83 11.45 -26.24
CA MET A 411 33.80 12.58 -27.17
C MET A 411 35.12 13.36 -27.24
N LYS A 412 35.87 13.44 -26.13
CA LYS A 412 37.19 14.15 -26.17
C LYS A 412 38.26 13.36 -26.96
N ASP A 413 38.17 12.03 -27.02
CA ASP A 413 39.13 11.24 -27.79
C ASP A 413 38.79 11.17 -29.29
N LEU A 414 37.51 11.43 -29.67
CA LEU A 414 37.13 11.55 -31.08
C LEU A 414 37.58 12.90 -31.70
N PHE A 415 37.59 13.98 -30.90
CA PHE A 415 38.04 15.31 -31.37
C PHE A 415 39.56 15.50 -31.37
N LYS A 416 40.35 14.54 -30.88
CA LYS A 416 41.82 14.57 -31.00
C LYS A 416 42.38 13.85 -32.22
N LYS A 417 41.53 13.31 -33.07
CA LYS A 417 41.92 12.57 -34.29
C LYS A 417 41.47 13.27 -35.61
N PHE A 418 41.09 14.55 -35.53
CA PHE A 418 40.94 15.39 -36.69
C PHE A 418 41.75 16.67 -36.53
#